data_d2426da70364e46be31dd7a347c6a869
#
_entry.id   d2426da70364e46be31dd7a347c6a869
#
_cell.length_a   1.000
_cell.length_b   1.000
_cell.length_c   1.000
_cell.angle_alpha   90.00
_cell.angle_beta   90.00
_cell.angle_gamma   90.00
#
_symmetry.space_group_name_H-M   'P 1'
#
loop_
_entity.id
_entity.type
_entity.pdbx_description
1 polymer ?
#
loop_
_entity_poly.entity_id
_entity_poly.type
_entity_poly.pdbx_seq_one_letter_code
_entity_poly.pdbx_strand_id
1 'polypeptide(L)'
;MKKILICCVVFLNHFAHAQLPVPASGTIQRAENFPSKYVAARNIDIWLPANYNPNKKYAVLYMHDGQNLYDSNATWNHQSWDIDDVLDKLMQAQTIQDVLVVGIWNGQQSRHAEYFPQKPHEGLFPAEKDSITAELQRAARTKEGFTPISDKYLQFLVEELKPYIDSTYSTYTDRAHTFIAGSSMGGLISLYAICEYPKVFGGAACFSTHWPGTFRTDNNPVPEAFVRYMRDHLPDPASHRLYFDYGDQGLDALYPLLQTKVDAVMKAKGFSETNWITRYFPGENHNELAWNKRLHIPMLFLLGND
;
A
#
# COMPACT_ATOMS: atom_id res chain seq x y z
N MET A 1 51.99 -6.39 44.20
CA MET A 1 50.84 -7.10 43.65
C MET A 1 49.77 -6.07 43.28
N LYS A 2 49.65 -5.73 41.97
CA LYS A 2 48.59 -4.78 41.46
C LYS A 2 47.32 -5.59 41.16
N LYS A 3 46.23 -5.29 41.86
CA LYS A 3 44.93 -5.85 41.57
C LYS A 3 44.33 -5.13 40.38
N ILE A 4 44.10 -5.85 39.27
CA ILE A 4 43.39 -5.38 38.11
C ILE A 4 41.90 -5.56 38.39
N LEU A 5 41.16 -4.47 38.43
CA LEU A 5 39.71 -4.47 38.59
C LEU A 5 39.12 -4.54 37.16
N ILE A 6 38.56 -5.69 36.76
CA ILE A 6 37.87 -5.86 35.48
C ILE A 6 36.46 -5.33 35.69
N CYS A 7 36.16 -4.19 35.09
CA CYS A 7 34.81 -3.62 35.03
C CYS A 7 34.04 -4.26 33.86
N CYS A 8 33.14 -5.20 34.16
CA CYS A 8 32.21 -5.74 33.15
C CYS A 8 31.17 -4.67 32.84
N VAL A 9 31.32 -4.04 31.67
CA VAL A 9 30.27 -3.16 31.12
C VAL A 9 29.21 -4.06 30.49
N VAL A 10 28.07 -4.20 31.15
CA VAL A 10 26.89 -4.87 30.60
C VAL A 10 26.23 -3.90 29.65
N PHE A 11 26.38 -4.13 28.34
CA PHE A 11 25.59 -3.43 27.33
C PHE A 11 24.13 -3.94 27.40
N LEU A 12 23.28 -3.20 28.06
CA LEU A 12 21.84 -3.35 27.93
C LEU A 12 21.45 -2.88 26.53
N ASN A 13 21.25 -3.81 25.62
CA ASN A 13 20.60 -3.51 24.34
C ASN A 13 19.15 -3.10 24.63
N HIS A 14 18.89 -1.80 24.68
CA HIS A 14 17.54 -1.28 24.65
C HIS A 14 17.06 -1.44 23.20
N PHE A 15 16.29 -2.49 22.93
CA PHE A 15 15.45 -2.53 21.76
C PHE A 15 14.43 -1.41 21.94
N ALA A 16 14.58 -0.33 21.18
CA ALA A 16 13.57 0.70 21.10
C ALA A 16 12.35 0.06 20.41
N HIS A 17 11.36 -0.38 21.20
CA HIS A 17 10.06 -0.76 20.66
C HIS A 17 9.45 0.49 20.05
N ALA A 18 9.10 0.43 18.78
CA ALA A 18 8.37 1.51 18.15
C ALA A 18 7.03 1.69 18.89
N GLN A 19 6.82 2.88 19.44
CA GLN A 19 5.60 3.20 20.18
C GLN A 19 4.37 2.88 19.32
N LEU A 20 3.32 2.32 19.95
CA LEU A 20 2.03 2.17 19.28
C LEU A 20 1.49 3.56 18.90
N PRO A 21 1.03 3.77 17.68
CA PRO A 21 0.35 5.01 17.33
C PRO A 21 -0.94 5.15 18.13
N VAL A 22 -1.33 6.37 18.43
CA VAL A 22 -2.56 6.70 19.15
C VAL A 22 -3.64 7.04 18.12
N PRO A 23 -4.61 6.14 17.86
CA PRO A 23 -5.67 6.45 16.90
C PRO A 23 -6.65 7.49 17.48
N ALA A 24 -7.27 8.30 16.64
CA ALA A 24 -8.33 9.22 17.04
C ALA A 24 -9.61 8.47 17.43
N SER A 25 -9.85 7.30 16.84
CA SER A 25 -10.98 6.43 17.15
C SER A 25 -10.57 4.96 17.09
N GLY A 26 -11.28 4.10 17.84
CA GLY A 26 -11.01 2.67 17.87
C GLY A 26 -9.76 2.29 18.64
N THR A 27 -9.17 1.15 18.29
CA THR A 27 -7.97 0.62 18.95
C THR A 27 -7.01 0.01 17.93
N ILE A 28 -5.70 0.08 18.21
CA ILE A 28 -4.68 -0.56 17.40
C ILE A 28 -4.07 -1.72 18.18
N GLN A 29 -4.03 -2.87 17.52
CA GLN A 29 -3.28 -4.04 17.97
C GLN A 29 -2.08 -4.25 17.04
N ARG A 30 -0.89 -4.43 17.59
CA ARG A 30 0.33 -4.67 16.81
C ARG A 30 0.75 -6.13 16.88
N ALA A 31 0.89 -6.76 15.72
CA ALA A 31 1.70 -7.95 15.58
C ALA A 31 3.16 -7.50 15.33
N GLU A 32 3.95 -7.48 16.40
CA GLU A 32 5.35 -7.04 16.33
C GLU A 32 6.21 -8.07 15.61
N ASN A 33 7.09 -7.58 14.71
CA ASN A 33 8.03 -8.43 13.97
C ASN A 33 7.35 -9.67 13.38
N PHE A 34 6.17 -9.48 12.76
CA PHE A 34 5.42 -10.58 12.15
C PHE A 34 6.32 -11.35 11.20
N PRO A 35 6.54 -12.64 11.44
CA PRO A 35 7.51 -13.43 10.70
C PRO A 35 7.01 -13.75 9.30
N SER A 36 7.94 -13.89 8.35
CA SER A 36 7.64 -14.34 7.01
C SER A 36 8.78 -15.18 6.44
N LYS A 37 8.45 -16.18 5.65
CA LYS A 37 9.43 -16.95 4.85
C LYS A 37 9.74 -16.27 3.51
N TYR A 38 8.97 -15.24 3.12
CA TYR A 38 9.07 -14.58 1.82
C TYR A 38 9.83 -13.25 1.89
N VAL A 39 9.62 -12.48 2.95
CA VAL A 39 10.16 -11.14 3.15
C VAL A 39 10.68 -10.95 4.57
N ALA A 40 11.42 -9.90 4.83
CA ALA A 40 11.86 -9.57 6.18
C ALA A 40 10.66 -9.34 7.12
N ALA A 41 10.80 -9.80 8.37
CA ALA A 41 9.80 -9.59 9.41
C ALA A 41 9.51 -8.09 9.59
N ARG A 42 8.25 -7.76 9.87
CA ARG A 42 7.78 -6.37 9.98
C ARG A 42 6.62 -6.23 10.93
N ASN A 43 6.37 -5.02 11.41
CA ASN A 43 5.20 -4.75 12.21
C ASN A 43 3.94 -4.69 11.34
N ILE A 44 2.84 -5.20 11.89
CA ILE A 44 1.51 -5.08 11.32
C ILE A 44 0.62 -4.43 12.38
N ASP A 45 0.05 -3.30 12.04
CA ASP A 45 -0.88 -2.56 12.91
C ASP A 45 -2.31 -2.81 12.47
N ILE A 46 -3.08 -3.49 13.27
CA ILE A 46 -4.47 -3.82 13.01
C ILE A 46 -5.35 -2.83 13.77
N TRP A 47 -6.03 -1.96 13.03
CA TRP A 47 -7.02 -1.06 13.59
C TRP A 47 -8.38 -1.74 13.65
N LEU A 48 -8.99 -1.70 14.83
CA LEU A 48 -10.33 -2.17 15.11
C LEU A 48 -11.23 -0.97 15.44
N PRO A 49 -12.38 -0.82 14.79
CA PRO A 49 -13.28 0.30 15.06
C PRO A 49 -13.77 0.32 16.51
N ALA A 50 -14.20 1.47 17.00
CA ALA A 50 -14.62 1.65 18.39
C ALA A 50 -15.73 0.66 18.81
N ASN A 51 -16.58 0.27 17.87
CA ASN A 51 -17.67 -0.68 18.09
C ASN A 51 -17.32 -2.11 17.69
N TYR A 52 -16.04 -2.47 17.62
CA TYR A 52 -15.65 -3.82 17.23
C TYR A 52 -16.32 -4.88 18.12
N ASN A 53 -16.99 -5.83 17.46
CA ASN A 53 -17.67 -6.94 18.12
C ASN A 53 -17.24 -8.26 17.46
N PRO A 54 -16.61 -9.20 18.18
CA PRO A 54 -16.14 -10.47 17.61
C PRO A 54 -17.28 -11.38 17.09
N ASN A 55 -18.53 -11.10 17.42
CA ASN A 55 -19.68 -11.81 16.90
C ASN A 55 -20.23 -11.24 15.58
N LYS A 56 -19.63 -10.17 15.07
CA LYS A 56 -20.00 -9.47 13.82
C LYS A 56 -18.87 -9.64 12.81
N LYS A 57 -19.19 -9.75 11.54
CA LYS A 57 -18.19 -9.87 10.47
C LYS A 57 -17.80 -8.49 9.92
N TYR A 58 -16.52 -8.34 9.59
CA TYR A 58 -15.94 -7.10 9.07
C TYR A 58 -15.26 -7.33 7.71
N ALA A 59 -15.39 -6.38 6.81
CA ALA A 59 -14.53 -6.30 5.65
C ALA A 59 -13.09 -5.99 6.09
N VAL A 60 -12.11 -6.25 5.23
CA VAL A 60 -10.69 -6.00 5.52
C VAL A 60 -10.07 -5.10 4.46
N LEU A 61 -9.51 -3.98 4.89
CA LEU A 61 -8.68 -3.10 4.08
C LEU A 61 -7.20 -3.31 4.44
N TYR A 62 -6.45 -3.93 3.55
CA TYR A 62 -5.00 -4.01 3.64
C TYR A 62 -4.40 -2.71 3.11
N MET A 63 -3.61 -2.01 3.93
CA MET A 63 -3.04 -0.71 3.55
C MET A 63 -1.52 -0.70 3.71
N HIS A 64 -0.85 -0.32 2.64
CA HIS A 64 0.61 -0.22 2.59
C HIS A 64 1.12 0.98 3.38
N ASP A 65 2.43 0.94 3.74
CA ASP A 65 3.08 1.98 4.53
C ASP A 65 2.39 2.21 5.89
N GLY A 66 2.05 1.11 6.58
CA GLY A 66 1.24 1.05 7.80
C GLY A 66 1.70 1.99 8.92
N GLN A 67 2.99 2.35 8.96
CA GLN A 67 3.55 3.28 9.94
C GLN A 67 3.05 4.73 9.78
N ASN A 68 2.41 5.08 8.66
CA ASN A 68 1.95 6.44 8.37
C ASN A 68 0.42 6.62 8.49
N LEU A 69 -0.32 5.62 8.97
CA LEU A 69 -1.78 5.59 8.81
C LEU A 69 -2.56 6.35 9.88
N TYR A 70 -2.08 6.41 11.14
CA TYR A 70 -2.94 6.74 12.27
C TYR A 70 -2.53 7.98 13.06
N ASP A 71 -1.24 8.19 13.33
CA ASP A 71 -0.75 9.19 14.28
C ASP A 71 0.42 9.97 13.69
N SER A 72 0.21 11.24 13.41
CA SER A 72 1.25 12.12 12.86
C SER A 72 2.44 12.31 13.80
N ASN A 73 2.27 12.14 15.12
CA ASN A 73 3.39 12.22 16.07
C ASN A 73 4.30 11.00 15.98
N ALA A 74 3.79 9.86 15.50
CA ALA A 74 4.56 8.64 15.31
C ALA A 74 5.26 8.56 13.94
N THR A 75 4.97 9.48 13.01
CA THR A 75 5.53 9.47 11.65
C THR A 75 6.78 10.36 11.55
N TRP A 76 7.68 10.00 10.63
CA TRP A 76 8.95 10.73 10.44
C TRP A 76 8.77 12.17 9.89
N ASN A 77 7.68 12.42 9.17
CA ASN A 77 7.35 13.71 8.54
C ASN A 77 6.23 14.46 9.24
N HIS A 78 5.77 13.97 10.41
CA HIS A 78 4.66 14.53 11.18
C HIS A 78 3.36 14.68 10.37
N GLN A 79 3.10 13.75 9.45
CA GLN A 79 1.88 13.65 8.66
C GLN A 79 1.33 12.23 8.75
N SER A 80 0.00 12.10 8.83
CA SER A 80 -0.69 10.80 8.81
C SER A 80 -1.87 10.83 7.84
N TRP A 81 -2.34 9.63 7.53
CA TRP A 81 -3.55 9.46 6.73
C TRP A 81 -4.83 9.67 7.54
N ASP A 82 -4.75 9.56 8.87
CA ASP A 82 -5.89 9.58 9.79
C ASP A 82 -7.03 8.67 9.31
N ILE A 83 -6.69 7.47 8.84
CA ILE A 83 -7.61 6.50 8.23
C ILE A 83 -8.70 6.08 9.22
N ASP A 84 -8.36 5.95 10.48
CA ASP A 84 -9.24 5.59 11.59
C ASP A 84 -10.35 6.63 11.78
N ASP A 85 -10.03 7.93 11.77
CA ASP A 85 -11.00 9.02 11.87
C ASP A 85 -11.96 9.07 10.69
N VAL A 86 -11.44 8.88 9.46
CA VAL A 86 -12.26 8.87 8.25
C VAL A 86 -13.20 7.68 8.22
N LEU A 87 -12.70 6.46 8.49
CA LEU A 87 -13.53 5.25 8.45
C LEU A 87 -14.55 5.23 9.57
N ASP A 88 -14.18 5.65 10.79
CA ASP A 88 -15.12 5.71 11.91
C ASP A 88 -16.31 6.62 11.61
N LYS A 89 -16.05 7.82 11.06
CA LYS A 89 -17.12 8.74 10.62
C LYS A 89 -18.04 8.14 9.56
N LEU A 90 -17.46 7.44 8.57
CA LEU A 90 -18.24 6.82 7.49
C LEU A 90 -19.08 5.64 7.99
N MET A 91 -18.54 4.83 8.92
CA MET A 91 -19.31 3.73 9.56
C MET A 91 -20.39 4.26 10.48
N GLN A 92 -20.15 5.30 11.29
CA GLN A 92 -21.16 5.94 12.13
C GLN A 92 -22.30 6.53 11.28
N ALA A 93 -21.98 7.08 10.11
CA ALA A 93 -22.98 7.56 9.14
C ALA A 93 -23.68 6.42 8.38
N GLN A 94 -23.27 5.18 8.59
CA GLN A 94 -23.80 3.99 7.89
C GLN A 94 -23.66 4.06 6.36
N THR A 95 -22.69 4.82 5.86
CA THR A 95 -22.44 4.98 4.41
C THR A 95 -21.53 3.91 3.85
N ILE A 96 -20.77 3.23 4.71
CA ILE A 96 -19.91 2.10 4.36
C ILE A 96 -20.22 0.89 5.27
N GLN A 97 -19.84 -0.29 4.79
CA GLN A 97 -19.88 -1.49 5.61
C GLN A 97 -18.85 -1.43 6.75
N ASP A 98 -19.04 -2.26 7.77
CA ASP A 98 -18.05 -2.38 8.85
C ASP A 98 -16.73 -2.94 8.31
N VAL A 99 -15.63 -2.27 8.65
CA VAL A 99 -14.30 -2.59 8.15
C VAL A 99 -13.26 -2.51 9.27
N LEU A 100 -12.25 -3.37 9.20
CA LEU A 100 -10.99 -3.21 9.94
C LEU A 100 -9.85 -2.92 8.95
N VAL A 101 -8.80 -2.27 9.45
CA VAL A 101 -7.62 -1.91 8.63
C VAL A 101 -6.41 -2.70 9.08
N VAL A 102 -5.72 -3.31 8.13
CA VAL A 102 -4.45 -4.00 8.33
C VAL A 102 -3.34 -3.13 7.76
N GLY A 103 -2.73 -2.32 8.60
CA GLY A 103 -1.61 -1.44 8.26
C GLY A 103 -0.30 -2.22 8.19
N ILE A 104 0.23 -2.42 6.99
CA ILE A 104 1.44 -3.20 6.74
C ILE A 104 2.63 -2.25 6.70
N TRP A 105 3.51 -2.34 7.70
CA TRP A 105 4.74 -1.55 7.69
C TRP A 105 5.61 -1.95 6.49
N ASN A 106 6.19 -0.97 5.83
CA ASN A 106 7.08 -1.27 4.71
C ASN A 106 8.44 -1.81 5.21
N GLY A 107 9.17 -2.45 4.31
CA GLY A 107 10.46 -3.05 4.59
C GLY A 107 11.63 -2.06 4.63
N GLN A 108 11.38 -0.75 4.80
CA GLN A 108 12.39 0.30 4.82
C GLN A 108 13.23 0.29 3.52
N GLN A 109 14.45 -0.19 3.57
CA GLN A 109 15.35 -0.24 2.42
C GLN A 109 14.81 -1.16 1.31
N SER A 110 14.08 -2.20 1.63
CA SER A 110 13.47 -3.12 0.66
C SER A 110 12.16 -2.60 0.06
N ARG A 111 11.57 -1.52 0.62
CA ARG A 111 10.27 -0.99 0.18
C ARG A 111 10.17 -0.82 -1.34
N HIS A 112 11.19 -0.26 -1.96
CA HIS A 112 11.15 -0.01 -3.40
C HIS A 112 11.12 -1.31 -4.20
N ALA A 113 11.92 -2.31 -3.82
CA ALA A 113 11.96 -3.62 -4.47
C ALA A 113 10.68 -4.45 -4.20
N GLU A 114 10.10 -4.34 -3.00
CA GLU A 114 8.85 -5.02 -2.63
C GLU A 114 7.63 -4.42 -3.35
N TYR A 115 7.64 -3.10 -3.63
CA TYR A 115 6.49 -2.41 -4.21
C TYR A 115 6.60 -2.19 -5.72
N PHE A 116 7.74 -2.48 -6.32
CA PHE A 116 7.92 -2.39 -7.76
C PHE A 116 7.39 -3.66 -8.44
N PRO A 117 6.37 -3.60 -9.31
CA PRO A 117 5.80 -4.77 -9.98
C PRO A 117 6.85 -5.58 -10.75
N GLN A 118 7.01 -6.85 -10.37
CA GLN A 118 8.09 -7.71 -10.86
C GLN A 118 7.91 -8.10 -12.33
N LYS A 119 6.75 -8.59 -12.72
CA LYS A 119 6.51 -9.06 -14.10
C LYS A 119 6.69 -7.97 -15.16
N PRO A 120 6.18 -6.73 -14.99
CA PRO A 120 6.52 -5.62 -15.88
C PRO A 120 8.03 -5.38 -16.02
N HIS A 121 8.78 -5.45 -14.91
CA HIS A 121 10.23 -5.32 -14.93
C HIS A 121 10.91 -6.48 -15.64
N GLU A 122 10.47 -7.71 -15.44
CA GLU A 122 11.02 -8.90 -16.10
C GLU A 122 10.93 -8.81 -17.63
N GLY A 123 9.85 -8.19 -18.13
CA GLY A 123 9.61 -7.95 -19.56
C GLY A 123 10.47 -6.85 -20.20
N LEU A 124 11.34 -6.18 -19.46
CA LEU A 124 12.24 -5.15 -19.97
C LEU A 124 13.53 -5.76 -20.55
N PHE A 125 14.13 -5.07 -21.51
CA PHE A 125 15.42 -5.46 -22.07
C PHE A 125 16.56 -5.27 -21.04
N PRO A 126 17.67 -6.02 -21.11
CA PRO A 126 18.79 -5.88 -20.19
C PRO A 126 19.29 -4.44 -20.01
N ALA A 127 19.50 -3.70 -21.10
CA ALA A 127 19.94 -2.31 -21.06
C ALA A 127 18.93 -1.36 -20.35
N GLU A 128 17.64 -1.64 -20.44
CA GLU A 128 16.60 -0.89 -19.73
C GLU A 128 16.66 -1.19 -18.22
N LYS A 129 16.86 -2.44 -17.83
CA LYS A 129 17.05 -2.85 -16.42
C LYS A 129 18.28 -2.22 -15.83
N ASP A 130 19.40 -2.21 -16.57
CA ASP A 130 20.64 -1.55 -16.15
C ASP A 130 20.44 -0.04 -15.95
N SER A 131 19.71 0.60 -16.85
CA SER A 131 19.36 2.02 -16.76
C SER A 131 18.53 2.34 -15.52
N ILE A 132 17.51 1.51 -15.21
CA ILE A 132 16.68 1.63 -14.01
C ILE A 132 17.54 1.45 -12.76
N THR A 133 18.37 0.41 -12.73
CA THR A 133 19.29 0.15 -11.61
C THR A 133 20.19 1.34 -11.33
N ALA A 134 20.85 1.89 -12.36
CA ALA A 134 21.72 3.04 -12.22
C ALA A 134 20.99 4.29 -11.69
N GLU A 135 19.74 4.47 -12.06
CA GLU A 135 18.92 5.57 -11.56
C GLU A 135 18.51 5.37 -10.10
N LEU A 136 18.06 4.19 -9.74
CA LEU A 136 17.68 3.87 -8.36
C LEU A 136 18.89 3.94 -7.42
N GLN A 137 20.09 3.62 -7.90
CA GLN A 137 21.35 3.84 -7.17
C GLN A 137 21.60 5.34 -6.93
N ARG A 138 21.45 6.16 -7.96
CA ARG A 138 21.60 7.64 -7.83
C ARG A 138 20.59 8.24 -6.86
N ALA A 139 19.38 7.69 -6.83
CA ALA A 139 18.33 8.09 -5.91
C ALA A 139 18.43 7.43 -4.52
N ALA A 140 19.50 6.70 -4.23
CA ALA A 140 19.73 5.97 -2.97
C ALA A 140 18.60 4.98 -2.61
N ARG A 141 17.94 4.41 -3.62
CA ARG A 141 16.88 3.40 -3.44
C ARG A 141 17.42 1.97 -3.47
N THR A 142 18.61 1.78 -3.99
CA THR A 142 19.39 0.55 -3.90
C THR A 142 20.88 0.88 -3.79
N LYS A 143 21.66 -0.01 -3.17
CA LYS A 143 23.12 0.15 -3.05
C LYS A 143 23.88 -0.57 -4.16
N GLU A 144 23.37 -1.73 -4.55
CA GLU A 144 23.95 -2.62 -5.54
C GLU A 144 22.98 -2.80 -6.72
N GLY A 145 22.80 -3.99 -7.24
CA GLY A 145 21.80 -4.26 -8.26
C GLY A 145 20.34 -3.99 -7.80
N PHE A 146 19.42 -3.89 -8.75
CA PHE A 146 18.00 -3.78 -8.45
C PHE A 146 17.24 -4.97 -9.05
N THR A 147 16.58 -5.72 -8.18
CA THR A 147 15.67 -6.80 -8.55
C THR A 147 14.39 -6.64 -7.75
N PRO A 148 13.25 -6.43 -8.41
CA PRO A 148 11.96 -6.45 -7.73
C PRO A 148 11.71 -7.80 -7.04
N ILE A 149 11.10 -7.76 -5.88
CA ILE A 149 10.66 -8.93 -5.11
C ILE A 149 9.18 -8.84 -4.73
N SER A 150 8.41 -8.12 -5.53
CA SER A 150 7.00 -7.89 -5.26
C SER A 150 6.17 -9.17 -5.27
N ASP A 151 6.54 -10.18 -6.06
CA ASP A 151 5.85 -11.48 -6.02
C ASP A 151 5.99 -12.14 -4.65
N LYS A 152 7.17 -12.08 -4.03
CA LYS A 152 7.38 -12.55 -2.66
C LYS A 152 6.60 -11.73 -1.64
N TYR A 153 6.56 -10.41 -1.83
CA TYR A 153 5.76 -9.55 -0.96
C TYR A 153 4.27 -9.88 -1.05
N LEU A 154 3.74 -10.12 -2.23
CA LEU A 154 2.35 -10.53 -2.40
C LEU A 154 2.07 -11.95 -1.87
N GLN A 155 3.02 -12.89 -2.00
CA GLN A 155 2.93 -14.19 -1.34
C GLN A 155 2.85 -14.05 0.18
N PHE A 156 3.68 -13.19 0.78
CA PHE A 156 3.57 -12.87 2.19
C PHE A 156 2.15 -12.38 2.56
N LEU A 157 1.58 -11.44 1.81
CA LEU A 157 0.24 -10.92 2.07
C LEU A 157 -0.83 -12.01 2.00
N VAL A 158 -0.78 -12.84 0.96
CA VAL A 158 -1.86 -13.77 0.62
C VAL A 158 -1.73 -15.11 1.36
N GLU A 159 -0.51 -15.60 1.54
CA GLU A 159 -0.28 -16.94 2.09
C GLU A 159 0.04 -16.95 3.60
N GLU A 160 0.44 -15.79 4.16
CA GLU A 160 0.80 -15.69 5.58
C GLU A 160 -0.06 -14.68 6.33
N LEU A 161 -0.05 -13.41 5.89
CA LEU A 161 -0.74 -12.35 6.63
C LEU A 161 -2.27 -12.49 6.58
N LYS A 162 -2.86 -12.68 5.39
CA LYS A 162 -4.31 -12.82 5.28
C LYS A 162 -4.86 -14.01 6.07
N PRO A 163 -4.30 -15.22 6.00
CA PRO A 163 -4.73 -16.33 6.86
C PRO A 163 -4.63 -16.03 8.36
N TYR A 164 -3.58 -15.32 8.78
CA TYR A 164 -3.45 -14.87 10.18
C TYR A 164 -4.58 -13.93 10.57
N ILE A 165 -4.88 -12.90 9.77
CA ILE A 165 -5.96 -11.95 10.02
C ILE A 165 -7.32 -12.67 10.07
N ASP A 166 -7.61 -13.53 9.09
CA ASP A 166 -8.87 -14.24 8.98
C ASP A 166 -9.10 -15.24 10.13
N SER A 167 -8.03 -15.77 10.72
CA SER A 167 -8.11 -16.68 11.86
C SER A 167 -8.15 -15.95 13.21
N THR A 168 -7.65 -14.73 13.28
CA THR A 168 -7.50 -13.97 14.53
C THR A 168 -8.69 -13.03 14.77
N TYR A 169 -9.23 -12.46 13.71
CA TYR A 169 -10.30 -11.47 13.78
C TYR A 169 -11.58 -11.97 13.10
N SER A 170 -12.71 -11.38 13.48
CA SER A 170 -14.00 -11.75 12.88
C SER A 170 -14.19 -11.06 11.54
N THR A 171 -13.63 -11.62 10.48
CA THR A 171 -13.64 -11.05 9.13
C THR A 171 -14.49 -11.86 8.16
N TYR A 172 -14.99 -11.21 7.13
CA TYR A 172 -15.32 -11.88 5.89
C TYR A 172 -14.02 -12.32 5.21
N THR A 173 -13.97 -13.54 4.69
CA THR A 173 -12.76 -14.12 4.11
C THR A 173 -12.75 -14.10 2.59
N ASP A 174 -13.88 -13.73 2.01
CA ASP A 174 -14.10 -13.73 0.57
C ASP A 174 -13.55 -12.46 -0.11
N ARG A 175 -13.44 -12.54 -1.43
CA ARG A 175 -12.93 -11.47 -2.27
C ARG A 175 -13.75 -10.18 -2.17
N ALA A 176 -15.08 -10.27 -2.11
CA ALA A 176 -15.96 -9.10 -2.14
C ALA A 176 -15.76 -8.18 -0.92
N HIS A 177 -15.18 -8.70 0.16
CA HIS A 177 -14.91 -7.98 1.39
C HIS A 177 -13.41 -7.81 1.69
N THR A 178 -12.54 -8.05 0.70
CA THR A 178 -11.09 -7.91 0.85
C THR A 178 -10.57 -6.85 -0.10
N PHE A 179 -10.01 -5.77 0.45
CA PHE A 179 -9.57 -4.60 -0.29
C PHE A 179 -8.10 -4.30 -0.01
N ILE A 180 -7.44 -3.58 -0.94
CA ILE A 180 -6.04 -3.19 -0.80
C ILE A 180 -5.87 -1.73 -1.20
N ALA A 181 -5.01 -0.98 -0.50
CA ALA A 181 -4.80 0.43 -0.79
C ALA A 181 -3.36 0.87 -0.49
N GLY A 182 -2.94 1.94 -1.14
CA GLY A 182 -1.69 2.62 -0.88
C GLY A 182 -1.42 3.77 -1.82
N SER A 183 -0.42 4.58 -1.50
CA SER A 183 -0.02 5.72 -2.31
C SER A 183 1.33 5.52 -2.98
N SER A 184 1.54 6.24 -4.09
CA SER A 184 2.82 6.24 -4.78
C SER A 184 3.22 4.83 -5.25
N MET A 185 4.36 4.31 -4.79
CA MET A 185 4.75 2.91 -4.98
C MET A 185 3.74 1.95 -4.33
N GLY A 186 3.07 2.35 -3.22
CA GLY A 186 1.97 1.61 -2.62
C GLY A 186 0.75 1.48 -3.54
N GLY A 187 0.49 2.48 -4.37
CA GLY A 187 -0.52 2.40 -5.43
C GLY A 187 -0.14 1.40 -6.53
N LEU A 188 1.14 1.36 -6.93
CA LEU A 188 1.62 0.37 -7.90
C LEU A 188 1.46 -1.05 -7.40
N ILE A 189 1.88 -1.34 -6.16
CA ILE A 189 1.77 -2.69 -5.61
C ILE A 189 0.32 -3.08 -5.34
N SER A 190 -0.57 -2.12 -5.00
CA SER A 190 -2.01 -2.39 -4.85
C SER A 190 -2.65 -2.81 -6.18
N LEU A 191 -2.32 -2.10 -7.27
CA LEU A 191 -2.74 -2.50 -8.61
C LEU A 191 -2.18 -3.87 -9.01
N TYR A 192 -0.89 -4.10 -8.75
CA TYR A 192 -0.25 -5.37 -9.05
C TYR A 192 -0.88 -6.52 -8.26
N ALA A 193 -1.21 -6.29 -6.99
CA ALA A 193 -1.87 -7.28 -6.13
C ALA A 193 -3.23 -7.74 -6.68
N ILE A 194 -4.08 -6.80 -7.12
CA ILE A 194 -5.40 -7.17 -7.66
C ILE A 194 -5.29 -7.86 -9.03
N CYS A 195 -4.24 -7.57 -9.81
CA CYS A 195 -3.97 -8.26 -11.06
C CYS A 195 -3.45 -9.70 -10.84
N GLU A 196 -2.53 -9.89 -9.87
CA GLU A 196 -1.92 -11.20 -9.60
C GLU A 196 -2.84 -12.10 -8.77
N TYR A 197 -3.64 -11.53 -7.87
CA TYR A 197 -4.52 -12.25 -6.94
C TYR A 197 -5.99 -11.80 -7.06
N PRO A 198 -6.59 -11.87 -8.27
CA PRO A 198 -7.97 -11.40 -8.50
C PRO A 198 -9.02 -12.23 -7.76
N LYS A 199 -8.66 -13.39 -7.24
CA LYS A 199 -9.55 -14.22 -6.40
C LYS A 199 -9.50 -13.83 -4.92
N VAL A 200 -8.53 -13.00 -4.53
CA VAL A 200 -8.31 -12.56 -3.15
C VAL A 200 -8.84 -11.14 -2.93
N PHE A 201 -8.46 -10.21 -3.80
CA PHE A 201 -8.82 -8.81 -3.66
C PHE A 201 -9.97 -8.43 -4.60
N GLY A 202 -11.05 -7.88 -4.05
CA GLY A 202 -12.22 -7.41 -4.80
C GLY A 202 -12.11 -5.95 -5.21
N GLY A 203 -11.25 -5.17 -4.58
CA GLY A 203 -11.04 -3.78 -4.94
C GLY A 203 -9.67 -3.23 -4.52
N ALA A 204 -9.20 -2.22 -5.26
CA ALA A 204 -7.95 -1.53 -4.99
C ALA A 204 -8.12 -0.01 -5.07
N ALA A 205 -7.54 0.72 -4.09
CA ALA A 205 -7.41 2.17 -4.12
C ALA A 205 -5.93 2.56 -4.29
N CYS A 206 -5.62 3.17 -5.43
CA CYS A 206 -4.27 3.50 -5.87
C CYS A 206 -4.10 5.02 -5.89
N PHE A 207 -3.66 5.60 -4.76
CA PHE A 207 -3.51 7.05 -4.63
C PHE A 207 -2.19 7.52 -5.25
N SER A 208 -2.24 8.60 -6.01
CA SER A 208 -1.04 9.23 -6.60
C SER A 208 -0.05 8.18 -7.11
N THR A 209 -0.54 7.22 -7.90
CA THR A 209 0.24 6.04 -8.30
C THR A 209 1.52 6.44 -9.02
N HIS A 210 2.66 5.95 -8.52
CA HIS A 210 3.97 6.32 -9.06
C HIS A 210 4.30 5.59 -10.37
N TRP A 211 3.55 5.89 -11.41
CA TRP A 211 3.69 5.28 -12.76
C TRP A 211 5.11 5.29 -13.32
N PRO A 212 5.95 6.32 -13.07
CA PRO A 212 7.35 6.26 -13.50
C PRO A 212 8.15 5.10 -12.90
N GLY A 213 7.80 4.61 -11.70
CA GLY A 213 8.53 3.56 -10.99
C GLY A 213 9.95 3.96 -10.58
N THR A 214 10.45 5.06 -11.15
CA THR A 214 11.76 5.68 -10.92
C THR A 214 11.56 7.20 -10.84
N PHE A 215 12.64 7.97 -10.64
CA PHE A 215 12.58 9.44 -10.63
C PHE A 215 12.87 10.07 -12.01
N ARG A 216 13.04 9.22 -13.04
CA ARG A 216 13.35 9.65 -14.40
C ARG A 216 12.08 9.91 -15.19
N THR A 217 12.06 11.00 -15.92
CA THR A 217 10.94 11.40 -16.79
C THR A 217 11.18 11.02 -18.24
N ASP A 218 12.42 11.20 -18.73
CA ASP A 218 12.75 11.04 -20.14
C ASP A 218 13.29 9.63 -20.44
N ASN A 219 12.87 9.06 -21.57
CA ASN A 219 13.28 7.72 -22.00
C ASN A 219 13.12 6.64 -20.91
N ASN A 220 12.06 6.75 -20.11
CA ASN A 220 11.73 5.80 -19.07
C ASN A 220 10.85 4.67 -19.64
N PRO A 221 11.33 3.41 -19.70
CA PRO A 221 10.55 2.29 -20.25
C PRO A 221 9.49 1.76 -19.28
N VAL A 222 9.54 2.15 -18.01
CA VAL A 222 8.72 1.58 -16.93
C VAL A 222 7.23 1.81 -17.14
N PRO A 223 6.73 3.04 -17.45
CA PRO A 223 5.30 3.26 -17.65
C PRO A 223 4.70 2.40 -18.76
N GLU A 224 5.40 2.27 -19.88
CA GLU A 224 4.92 1.44 -20.99
C GLU A 224 4.92 -0.06 -20.63
N ALA A 225 5.87 -0.52 -19.82
CA ALA A 225 5.87 -1.88 -19.31
C ALA A 225 4.66 -2.15 -18.41
N PHE A 226 4.30 -1.20 -17.53
CA PHE A 226 3.11 -1.30 -16.69
C PHE A 226 1.81 -1.28 -17.52
N VAL A 227 1.71 -0.39 -18.49
CA VAL A 227 0.55 -0.31 -19.39
C VAL A 227 0.38 -1.61 -20.20
N ARG A 228 1.47 -2.20 -20.72
CA ARG A 228 1.40 -3.52 -21.39
C ARG A 228 0.91 -4.60 -20.44
N TYR A 229 1.51 -4.68 -19.24
CA TYR A 229 1.11 -5.65 -18.23
C TYR A 229 -0.37 -5.54 -17.88
N MET A 230 -0.89 -4.32 -17.65
CA MET A 230 -2.31 -4.10 -17.34
C MET A 230 -3.24 -4.61 -18.45
N ARG A 231 -2.87 -4.43 -19.73
CA ARG A 231 -3.68 -4.92 -20.86
C ARG A 231 -3.95 -6.43 -20.76
N ASP A 232 -3.00 -7.18 -20.23
CA ASP A 232 -3.08 -8.64 -20.23
C ASP A 232 -3.61 -9.20 -18.88
N HIS A 233 -3.44 -8.46 -17.77
CA HIS A 233 -3.62 -8.99 -16.42
C HIS A 233 -4.71 -8.29 -15.58
N LEU A 234 -5.31 -7.19 -16.07
CA LEU A 234 -6.43 -6.58 -15.32
C LEU A 234 -7.55 -7.61 -15.09
N PRO A 235 -8.12 -7.66 -13.88
CA PRO A 235 -9.17 -8.60 -13.55
C PRO A 235 -10.49 -8.30 -14.28
N ASP A 236 -11.45 -9.20 -14.14
CA ASP A 236 -12.80 -9.04 -14.71
C ASP A 236 -13.50 -7.82 -14.10
N PRO A 237 -13.88 -6.81 -14.90
CA PRO A 237 -14.57 -5.62 -14.43
C PRO A 237 -15.93 -5.91 -13.78
N ALA A 238 -16.60 -7.00 -14.15
CA ALA A 238 -17.90 -7.36 -13.53
C ALA A 238 -17.81 -7.67 -12.03
N SER A 239 -16.60 -7.87 -11.51
CA SER A 239 -16.40 -8.36 -10.14
C SER A 239 -15.31 -7.65 -9.35
N HIS A 240 -14.72 -6.58 -9.91
CA HIS A 240 -13.65 -5.83 -9.27
C HIS A 240 -13.88 -4.34 -9.37
N ARG A 241 -13.44 -3.60 -8.35
CA ARG A 241 -13.50 -2.13 -8.29
C ARG A 241 -12.09 -1.55 -8.21
N LEU A 242 -11.77 -0.54 -9.04
CA LEU A 242 -10.47 0.14 -9.03
C LEU A 242 -10.63 1.65 -8.92
N TYR A 243 -9.88 2.25 -8.02
CA TYR A 243 -9.83 3.68 -7.84
C TYR A 243 -8.41 4.18 -8.08
N PHE A 244 -8.29 5.26 -8.87
CA PHE A 244 -7.05 6.01 -9.07
C PHE A 244 -7.28 7.48 -8.78
N ASP A 245 -6.24 8.15 -8.28
CA ASP A 245 -6.23 9.60 -8.20
C ASP A 245 -4.83 10.18 -8.37
N TYR A 246 -4.78 11.48 -8.56
CA TYR A 246 -3.54 12.24 -8.60
C TYR A 246 -3.80 13.74 -8.42
N GLY A 247 -2.79 14.45 -7.91
CA GLY A 247 -2.72 15.90 -7.90
C GLY A 247 -1.92 16.44 -9.09
N ASP A 248 -1.35 17.64 -8.93
CA ASP A 248 -0.48 18.25 -9.94
C ASP A 248 0.74 18.96 -9.34
N GLN A 249 0.96 18.80 -8.04
CA GLN A 249 2.11 19.39 -7.35
C GLN A 249 3.14 18.33 -6.96
N GLY A 250 4.42 18.72 -6.92
CA GLY A 250 5.51 17.81 -6.58
C GLY A 250 5.64 16.64 -7.55
N LEU A 251 5.68 15.42 -7.05
CA LEU A 251 5.75 14.21 -7.89
C LEU A 251 4.49 13.98 -8.73
N ASP A 252 3.33 14.44 -8.25
CA ASP A 252 2.06 14.26 -8.95
C ASP A 252 2.03 15.02 -10.28
N ALA A 253 2.85 16.06 -10.44
CA ALA A 253 2.99 16.77 -11.73
C ALA A 253 3.43 15.86 -12.90
N LEU A 254 4.01 14.70 -12.59
CA LEU A 254 4.43 13.72 -13.60
C LEU A 254 3.31 12.78 -14.06
N TYR A 255 2.18 12.72 -13.36
CA TYR A 255 1.20 11.66 -13.53
C TYR A 255 0.11 11.89 -14.58
N PRO A 256 -0.32 13.12 -14.92
CA PRO A 256 -1.50 13.35 -15.77
C PRO A 256 -1.46 12.59 -17.10
N LEU A 257 -0.35 12.70 -17.85
CA LEU A 257 -0.22 12.01 -19.14
C LEU A 257 -0.12 10.48 -18.99
N LEU A 258 0.49 10.00 -17.91
CA LEU A 258 0.62 8.58 -17.63
C LEU A 258 -0.73 7.99 -17.22
N GLN A 259 -1.46 8.69 -16.35
CA GLN A 259 -2.81 8.27 -15.97
C GLN A 259 -3.76 8.20 -17.17
N THR A 260 -3.67 9.13 -18.11
CA THR A 260 -4.46 9.06 -19.35
C THR A 260 -4.25 7.76 -20.13
N LYS A 261 -3.00 7.24 -20.18
CA LYS A 261 -2.73 5.94 -20.82
C LYS A 261 -3.36 4.78 -20.03
N VAL A 262 -3.29 4.83 -18.71
CA VAL A 262 -3.93 3.85 -17.82
C VAL A 262 -5.44 3.86 -18.02
N ASP A 263 -6.05 5.03 -18.02
CA ASP A 263 -7.50 5.20 -18.23
C ASP A 263 -7.95 4.65 -19.59
N ALA A 264 -7.13 4.80 -20.63
CA ALA A 264 -7.40 4.20 -21.91
C ALA A 264 -7.41 2.65 -21.85
N VAL A 265 -6.52 2.05 -21.08
CA VAL A 265 -6.51 0.59 -20.85
C VAL A 265 -7.74 0.16 -20.04
N MET A 266 -8.10 0.88 -18.99
CA MET A 266 -9.30 0.59 -18.19
C MET A 266 -10.56 0.55 -19.06
N LYS A 267 -10.76 1.57 -19.88
CA LYS A 267 -11.87 1.61 -20.85
C LYS A 267 -11.84 0.45 -21.82
N ALA A 268 -10.68 0.16 -22.42
CA ALA A 268 -10.52 -0.93 -23.38
C ALA A 268 -10.80 -2.32 -22.77
N LYS A 269 -10.60 -2.48 -21.45
CA LYS A 269 -10.89 -3.71 -20.69
C LYS A 269 -12.34 -3.79 -20.23
N GLY A 270 -13.19 -2.79 -20.51
CA GLY A 270 -14.61 -2.79 -20.17
C GLY A 270 -14.93 -2.24 -18.78
N PHE A 271 -13.97 -1.59 -18.11
CA PHE A 271 -14.26 -0.85 -16.88
C PHE A 271 -15.07 0.41 -17.19
N SER A 272 -15.98 0.77 -16.30
CA SER A 272 -16.90 1.89 -16.41
C SER A 272 -17.02 2.64 -15.07
N GLU A 273 -17.77 3.71 -15.02
CA GLU A 273 -17.99 4.51 -13.81
C GLU A 273 -18.61 3.72 -12.63
N THR A 274 -19.18 2.54 -12.88
CA THR A 274 -19.73 1.68 -11.84
C THR A 274 -18.67 0.87 -11.09
N ASN A 275 -17.51 0.64 -11.71
CA ASN A 275 -16.48 -0.22 -11.17
C ASN A 275 -15.06 0.35 -11.28
N TRP A 276 -14.91 1.55 -11.81
CA TRP A 276 -13.66 2.27 -11.92
C TRP A 276 -13.85 3.78 -11.83
N ILE A 277 -13.01 4.43 -11.04
CA ILE A 277 -12.95 5.88 -10.88
C ILE A 277 -11.50 6.35 -11.01
N THR A 278 -11.28 7.39 -11.82
CA THR A 278 -10.06 8.21 -11.78
C THR A 278 -10.43 9.63 -11.39
N ARG A 279 -9.74 10.22 -10.38
CA ARG A 279 -9.97 11.59 -9.91
C ARG A 279 -8.71 12.43 -10.01
N TYR A 280 -8.85 13.62 -10.58
CA TYR A 280 -7.82 14.65 -10.58
C TYR A 280 -8.13 15.71 -9.53
N PHE A 281 -7.13 16.09 -8.74
CA PHE A 281 -7.22 17.06 -7.66
C PHE A 281 -6.25 18.24 -7.90
N PRO A 282 -6.71 19.32 -8.57
CA PRO A 282 -5.88 20.48 -8.85
C PRO A 282 -5.29 21.11 -7.59
N GLY A 283 -4.00 21.43 -7.60
CA GLY A 283 -3.29 22.07 -6.50
C GLY A 283 -2.86 21.11 -5.38
N GLU A 284 -3.26 19.84 -5.41
CA GLU A 284 -2.88 18.87 -4.37
C GLU A 284 -1.50 18.25 -4.63
N ASN A 285 -0.79 18.00 -3.52
CA ASN A 285 0.59 17.53 -3.50
C ASN A 285 0.68 16.02 -3.23
N HIS A 286 1.90 15.48 -3.36
CA HIS A 286 2.24 14.09 -3.13
C HIS A 286 2.59 13.84 -1.66
N ASN A 287 1.62 13.87 -0.76
CA ASN A 287 1.82 13.64 0.67
C ASN A 287 0.55 13.17 1.39
N GLU A 288 0.73 12.72 2.63
CA GLU A 288 -0.32 12.16 3.48
C GLU A 288 -1.46 13.16 3.73
N LEU A 289 -1.17 14.45 3.92
CA LEU A 289 -2.20 15.47 4.14
C LEU A 289 -3.12 15.67 2.92
N ALA A 290 -2.53 15.60 1.71
CA ALA A 290 -3.30 15.67 0.47
C ALA A 290 -4.17 14.42 0.28
N TRP A 291 -3.65 13.24 0.62
CA TRP A 291 -4.40 11.98 0.52
C TRP A 291 -5.49 11.88 1.58
N ASN A 292 -5.24 12.31 2.81
CA ASN A 292 -6.24 12.35 3.88
C ASN A 292 -7.51 13.12 3.46
N LYS A 293 -7.36 14.32 2.90
CA LYS A 293 -8.49 15.16 2.47
C LYS A 293 -9.46 14.45 1.53
N ARG A 294 -8.98 13.50 0.73
CA ARG A 294 -9.74 12.83 -0.31
C ARG A 294 -9.97 11.34 -0.06
N LEU A 295 -9.47 10.81 1.06
CA LEU A 295 -9.54 9.42 1.45
C LEU A 295 -10.98 8.87 1.49
N HIS A 296 -11.94 9.69 1.93
CA HIS A 296 -13.36 9.32 1.99
C HIS A 296 -13.93 8.89 0.62
N ILE A 297 -13.41 9.41 -0.49
CA ILE A 297 -13.93 9.11 -1.84
C ILE A 297 -13.74 7.64 -2.21
N PRO A 298 -12.50 7.07 -2.22
CA PRO A 298 -12.33 5.65 -2.50
C PRO A 298 -12.91 4.76 -1.40
N MET A 299 -13.00 5.19 -0.16
CA MET A 299 -13.63 4.40 0.89
C MET A 299 -15.13 4.24 0.65
N LEU A 300 -15.83 5.30 0.27
CA LEU A 300 -17.23 5.21 -0.17
C LEU A 300 -17.40 4.36 -1.44
N PHE A 301 -16.48 4.45 -2.38
CA PHE A 301 -16.53 3.69 -3.62
C PHE A 301 -16.29 2.18 -3.42
N LEU A 302 -15.32 1.80 -2.59
CA LEU A 302 -14.97 0.39 -2.38
C LEU A 302 -15.85 -0.29 -1.32
N LEU A 303 -16.20 0.43 -0.26
CA LEU A 303 -16.82 -0.11 0.95
C LEU A 303 -18.29 0.32 1.10
N GLY A 304 -18.81 1.16 0.20
CA GLY A 304 -20.18 1.70 0.27
C GLY A 304 -21.22 0.62 0.41
N ASN A 305 -22.23 0.89 1.24
CA ASN A 305 -23.44 0.08 1.31
C ASN A 305 -24.25 0.34 0.03
N ASP A 306 -24.57 -0.73 -0.72
CA ASP A 306 -25.43 -0.67 -1.91
C ASP A 306 -26.87 -0.31 -1.56
#